data_3fbdd4f7281a5c697d141599c994a01d
#
_entry.id   3fbdd4f7281a5c697d141599c994a01d
#
_cell.length_a   1.000
_cell.length_b   1.000
_cell.length_c   1.000
_cell.angle_alpha   90.00
_cell.angle_beta   90.00
_cell.angle_gamma   90.00
#
_symmetry.space_group_name_H-M   'P 1'
#
loop_
_entity.id
_entity.type
_entity.pdbx_description
1 polymer ?
#
loop_
_entity_poly.entity_id
_entity_poly.type
_entity_poly.pdbx_seq_one_letter_code
_entity_poly.pdbx_strand_id
1 'polypeptide(L)'
;MLRESILEEMLSTYDKRFPPHYNDIIPVKVKVQMYVLSVFEIDASEMTFSISMFLRQEWVDRRLQFETKDNLSKIEVDNEITKEIWLPDLAFKSDTYTYFHELTRPNTLMIIYPNGKVVYSLRVTGKFTCYMDLTKFPFDEQHCPVELESYGFTNSIISFRWSQPAVVYREGVKHSQFELGEPQSYTCDQIYSTGNYSSIGVTLPFIRRYEFYLIQIYAPSVLIIMLSWVSFWLNVDAIPARISLGILTVLTISTNGNMSVSMAQRVSYIRAIDIWNSVCLILVFCAVVEYAYVCVSVRVHQRRKSDISSSDIEICNQHKEMKHELQSEKQSERSYDQLETVTARTVDKISRVLFPCVFFIFNCVYWLYYMT
;
A
#
# COMPACT_ATOMS: atom_id res chain seq x y z
N MET A 1 22.58 -16.21 48.50
CA MET A 1 22.62 -15.70 49.86
C MET A 1 22.40 -14.18 49.97
N LEU A 2 23.31 -13.25 49.62
CA LEU A 2 23.06 -11.81 49.82
C LEU A 2 21.86 -11.27 49.00
N ARG A 3 21.78 -11.58 47.69
CA ARG A 3 20.64 -11.16 46.84
C ARG A 3 19.32 -11.76 47.29
N GLU A 4 19.33 -12.99 47.72
CA GLU A 4 18.16 -13.73 48.19
C GLU A 4 17.62 -13.15 49.50
N SER A 5 18.51 -12.89 50.51
CA SER A 5 18.09 -12.27 51.75
C SER A 5 17.54 -10.84 51.58
N ILE A 6 18.10 -10.05 50.66
CA ILE A 6 17.56 -8.71 50.32
C ILE A 6 16.17 -8.82 49.68
N LEU A 7 15.97 -9.77 48.78
CA LEU A 7 14.68 -10.00 48.12
C LEU A 7 13.61 -10.49 49.12
N GLU A 8 13.96 -11.43 49.99
CA GLU A 8 13.06 -11.91 51.03
C GLU A 8 12.67 -10.80 52.04
N GLU A 9 13.61 -9.96 52.45
CA GLU A 9 13.37 -8.81 53.32
C GLU A 9 12.41 -7.80 52.66
N MET A 10 12.66 -7.43 51.37
CA MET A 10 11.81 -6.51 50.64
C MET A 10 10.40 -7.06 50.43
N LEU A 11 10.26 -8.33 50.08
CA LEU A 11 8.96 -8.94 49.76
C LEU A 11 8.15 -9.28 51.01
N SER A 12 8.75 -9.42 52.19
CA SER A 12 8.07 -9.75 53.44
C SER A 12 6.98 -8.74 53.83
N THR A 13 7.15 -7.46 53.51
CA THR A 13 6.22 -6.37 53.80
C THR A 13 5.53 -5.80 52.54
N TYR A 14 5.80 -6.39 51.37
CA TYR A 14 5.32 -5.89 50.07
C TYR A 14 3.93 -6.41 49.76
N ASP A 15 3.00 -5.50 49.44
CA ASP A 15 1.67 -5.87 48.95
C ASP A 15 1.53 -5.46 47.49
N LYS A 16 1.52 -6.46 46.57
CA LYS A 16 1.42 -6.27 45.14
C LYS A 16 0.04 -5.79 44.64
N ARG A 17 -1.00 -5.85 45.49
CA ARG A 17 -2.37 -5.45 45.10
C ARG A 17 -2.48 -3.93 44.93
N PHE A 18 -1.62 -3.18 45.62
CA PHE A 18 -1.64 -1.72 45.57
C PHE A 18 -0.47 -1.17 44.75
N PRO A 19 -0.76 -0.20 43.83
CA PRO A 19 0.29 0.49 43.11
C PRO A 19 1.21 1.27 44.05
N PRO A 20 2.46 1.60 43.65
CA PRO A 20 3.33 2.49 44.40
C PRO A 20 2.63 3.82 44.70
N HIS A 21 2.84 4.37 45.89
CA HIS A 21 2.25 5.65 46.31
C HIS A 21 0.70 5.72 46.27
N TYR A 22 0.02 4.57 46.46
CA TYR A 22 -1.46 4.52 46.39
C TYR A 22 -2.16 5.49 47.35
N ASN A 23 -1.56 5.75 48.49
CA ASN A 23 -2.06 6.70 49.49
C ASN A 23 -1.59 8.14 49.26
N ASP A 24 -0.73 8.35 48.28
CA ASP A 24 -0.24 9.68 47.91
C ASP A 24 -1.13 10.25 46.76
N ILE A 25 -1.23 11.58 46.66
CA ILE A 25 -1.99 12.25 45.59
C ILE A 25 -1.19 12.25 44.28
N ILE A 26 -0.01 11.66 44.22
CA ILE A 26 0.90 11.72 43.09
C ILE A 26 0.82 10.43 42.30
N PRO A 27 0.47 10.49 40.98
CA PRO A 27 0.40 9.30 40.13
C PRO A 27 1.77 8.64 39.95
N VAL A 28 1.77 7.32 39.81
CA VAL A 28 2.95 6.55 39.42
C VAL A 28 3.30 6.90 37.97
N LYS A 29 4.49 7.47 37.78
CA LYS A 29 4.98 7.80 36.45
C LYS A 29 5.68 6.58 35.84
N VAL A 30 5.09 6.01 34.81
CA VAL A 30 5.64 4.86 34.08
C VAL A 30 6.18 5.33 32.73
N LYS A 31 7.47 5.14 32.50
CA LYS A 31 8.10 5.38 31.20
C LYS A 31 8.02 4.12 30.35
N VAL A 32 7.58 4.26 29.12
CA VAL A 32 7.41 3.13 28.17
C VAL A 32 8.35 3.30 26.98
N GLN A 33 8.94 2.20 26.53
CA GLN A 33 9.76 2.13 25.33
C GLN A 33 9.43 0.88 24.53
N MET A 34 9.31 1.01 23.21
CA MET A 34 9.17 -0.10 22.29
C MET A 34 10.51 -0.37 21.58
N TYR A 35 11.05 -1.58 21.74
CA TYR A 35 12.20 -2.04 20.97
C TYR A 35 11.74 -3.05 19.92
N VAL A 36 11.60 -2.59 18.67
CA VAL A 36 11.02 -3.35 17.56
C VAL A 36 12.02 -4.37 17.03
N LEU A 37 11.64 -5.64 17.07
CA LEU A 37 12.43 -6.76 16.59
C LEU A 37 12.18 -7.03 15.10
N SER A 38 10.92 -6.98 14.68
CA SER A 38 10.48 -7.18 13.29
C SER A 38 9.10 -6.60 13.07
N VAL A 39 8.86 -6.15 11.84
CA VAL A 39 7.55 -5.78 11.31
C VAL A 39 7.24 -6.75 10.18
N PHE A 40 6.05 -7.32 10.14
CA PHE A 40 5.63 -8.32 9.17
C PHE A 40 4.12 -8.28 8.95
N GLU A 41 3.62 -8.96 7.90
CA GLU A 41 2.18 -9.07 7.61
C GLU A 41 1.45 -7.71 7.54
N ILE A 42 2.00 -6.75 6.80
CA ILE A 42 1.27 -5.50 6.53
C ILE A 42 0.22 -5.82 5.47
N ASP A 43 -1.04 -5.96 5.93
CA ASP A 43 -2.18 -6.37 5.11
C ASP A 43 -3.21 -5.25 5.00
N ALA A 44 -3.27 -4.65 3.81
CA ALA A 44 -4.22 -3.58 3.54
C ALA A 44 -5.66 -4.09 3.34
N SER A 45 -5.89 -5.40 3.07
CA SER A 45 -7.26 -5.95 2.98
C SER A 45 -7.92 -6.10 4.34
N GLU A 46 -7.14 -6.52 5.32
CA GLU A 46 -7.59 -6.61 6.71
C GLU A 46 -7.38 -5.30 7.48
N MET A 47 -6.72 -4.30 6.85
CA MET A 47 -6.33 -3.04 7.51
C MET A 47 -5.54 -3.29 8.80
N THR A 48 -4.54 -4.19 8.72
CA THR A 48 -3.75 -4.61 9.88
C THR A 48 -2.27 -4.72 9.55
N PHE A 49 -1.44 -4.68 10.59
CA PHE A 49 -0.03 -5.01 10.52
C PHE A 49 0.40 -5.76 11.78
N SER A 50 1.44 -6.58 11.66
CA SER A 50 1.98 -7.36 12.76
C SER A 50 3.39 -6.88 13.13
N ILE A 51 3.65 -6.79 14.44
CA ILE A 51 4.93 -6.34 14.98
C ILE A 51 5.37 -7.23 16.14
N SER A 52 6.65 -7.61 16.16
CA SER A 52 7.28 -8.26 17.31
C SER A 52 8.24 -7.28 17.98
N MET A 53 8.12 -7.12 19.29
CA MET A 53 8.88 -6.12 20.04
C MET A 53 9.18 -6.55 21.49
N PHE A 54 10.17 -5.91 22.07
CA PHE A 54 10.25 -5.81 23.52
C PHE A 54 9.54 -4.55 23.99
N LEU A 55 8.52 -4.71 24.83
CA LEU A 55 7.85 -3.62 25.51
C LEU A 55 8.54 -3.43 26.86
N ARG A 56 9.21 -2.29 27.04
CA ARG A 56 9.94 -1.95 28.26
C ARG A 56 9.16 -0.91 29.03
N GLN A 57 9.04 -1.13 30.33
CA GLN A 57 8.37 -0.24 31.28
C GLN A 57 9.33 0.08 32.41
N GLU A 58 9.38 1.33 32.83
CA GLU A 58 10.25 1.82 33.88
C GLU A 58 9.44 2.68 34.86
N TRP A 59 9.47 2.34 36.13
CA TRP A 59 8.83 3.14 37.18
C TRP A 59 9.67 3.12 38.47
N VAL A 60 9.28 3.88 39.48
CA VAL A 60 9.93 3.89 40.80
C VAL A 60 8.94 3.38 41.83
N ASP A 61 9.34 2.35 42.59
CA ASP A 61 8.63 1.83 43.74
C ASP A 61 9.53 1.91 44.98
N ARG A 62 9.19 2.83 45.86
CA ARG A 62 10.01 3.05 47.11
C ARG A 62 10.02 1.84 48.04
N ARG A 63 9.03 0.95 47.92
CA ARG A 63 8.98 -0.28 48.74
C ARG A 63 10.04 -1.30 48.33
N LEU A 64 10.63 -1.14 47.13
CA LEU A 64 11.67 -1.99 46.57
C LEU A 64 13.06 -1.33 46.67
N GLN A 65 13.24 -0.32 47.54
CA GLN A 65 14.54 0.26 47.79
C GLN A 65 15.36 -0.67 48.69
N PHE A 66 16.65 -0.78 48.38
CA PHE A 66 17.59 -1.55 49.19
C PHE A 66 18.94 -0.83 49.31
N GLU A 67 19.68 -1.10 50.38
CA GLU A 67 21.01 -0.56 50.59
C GLU A 67 22.02 -1.28 49.69
N THR A 68 22.95 -0.52 49.12
CA THR A 68 24.05 -1.05 48.31
C THR A 68 25.10 -1.67 49.26
N LYS A 69 25.05 -2.98 49.45
CA LYS A 69 26.10 -3.76 50.10
C LYS A 69 26.94 -4.46 49.03
N ASP A 70 28.24 -4.52 49.20
CA ASP A 70 29.18 -5.26 48.32
C ASP A 70 29.14 -4.88 46.86
N ASN A 71 29.03 -3.59 46.49
CA ASN A 71 28.96 -3.08 45.12
C ASN A 71 27.78 -3.64 44.31
N LEU A 72 26.69 -4.08 44.92
CA LEU A 72 25.51 -4.56 44.25
C LEU A 72 24.76 -3.40 43.57
N SER A 73 24.94 -3.22 42.25
CA SER A 73 24.37 -2.12 41.48
C SER A 73 22.95 -2.38 41.00
N LYS A 74 22.51 -3.63 40.91
CA LYS A 74 21.17 -4.07 40.48
C LYS A 74 20.88 -5.50 40.92
N ILE A 75 19.60 -5.81 41.03
CA ILE A 75 19.09 -7.19 41.25
C ILE A 75 18.27 -7.58 40.00
N GLU A 76 18.65 -8.66 39.35
CA GLU A 76 17.87 -9.30 38.29
C GLU A 76 16.95 -10.34 38.94
N VAL A 77 15.65 -10.25 38.63
CA VAL A 77 14.60 -11.01 39.31
C VAL A 77 14.07 -12.08 38.38
N ASP A 78 13.85 -13.27 38.91
CA ASP A 78 13.23 -14.38 38.16
C ASP A 78 11.71 -14.18 37.96
N ASN A 79 11.13 -14.91 37.00
CA ASN A 79 9.71 -14.80 36.63
C ASN A 79 8.74 -15.12 37.77
N GLU A 80 9.11 -16.04 38.68
CA GLU A 80 8.25 -16.37 39.81
C GLU A 80 8.18 -15.18 40.81
N ILE A 81 9.31 -14.56 41.11
CA ILE A 81 9.37 -13.37 41.96
C ILE A 81 8.72 -12.16 41.28
N THR A 82 8.81 -12.06 39.96
CA THR A 82 8.12 -11.01 39.19
C THR A 82 6.61 -11.03 39.40
N LYS A 83 6.01 -12.19 39.62
CA LYS A 83 4.57 -12.33 39.92
C LYS A 83 4.19 -11.79 41.31
N GLU A 84 5.17 -11.62 42.22
CA GLU A 84 4.95 -11.06 43.55
C GLU A 84 5.13 -9.54 43.61
N ILE A 85 5.51 -8.92 42.54
CA ILE A 85 5.72 -7.48 42.42
C ILE A 85 4.56 -6.85 41.59
N TRP A 86 4.16 -5.65 42.02
CA TRP A 86 3.16 -4.89 41.29
C TRP A 86 3.66 -4.52 39.87
N LEU A 87 2.82 -4.69 38.88
CA LEU A 87 3.07 -4.33 37.47
C LEU A 87 2.05 -3.29 36.99
N PRO A 88 2.46 -2.31 36.16
CA PRO A 88 1.53 -1.43 35.48
C PRO A 88 0.57 -2.22 34.60
N ASP A 89 -0.69 -1.78 34.53
CA ASP A 89 -1.77 -2.42 33.78
C ASP A 89 -1.86 -1.95 32.31
N LEU A 90 -0.71 -1.76 31.69
CA LEU A 90 -0.61 -1.24 30.32
C LEU A 90 -1.21 -2.22 29.31
N ALA A 91 -2.23 -1.77 28.57
CA ALA A 91 -2.94 -2.52 27.55
C ALA A 91 -2.80 -1.85 26.18
N PHE A 92 -2.83 -2.65 25.12
CA PHE A 92 -2.94 -2.14 23.75
C PHE A 92 -4.42 -1.83 23.44
N LYS A 93 -4.68 -0.65 22.87
CA LYS A 93 -6.03 -0.20 22.56
C LYS A 93 -6.54 -0.71 21.22
N SER A 94 -5.66 -0.86 20.24
CA SER A 94 -5.99 -1.18 18.85
C SER A 94 -5.48 -2.55 18.40
N ASP A 95 -5.21 -3.46 19.33
CA ASP A 95 -4.82 -4.81 18.99
C ASP A 95 -6.00 -5.66 18.55
N THR A 96 -5.80 -6.45 17.51
CA THR A 96 -6.72 -7.50 17.10
C THR A 96 -6.39 -8.81 17.82
N TYR A 97 -5.10 -9.05 17.96
CA TYR A 97 -4.57 -10.23 18.63
C TYR A 97 -3.15 -9.95 19.11
N THR A 98 -2.89 -10.18 20.39
CA THR A 98 -1.58 -9.99 21.00
C THR A 98 -1.25 -11.18 21.88
N TYR A 99 -0.02 -11.66 21.84
CA TYR A 99 0.43 -12.77 22.67
C TYR A 99 1.83 -12.54 23.22
N PHE A 100 2.08 -13.12 24.40
CA PHE A 100 3.37 -13.16 25.04
C PHE A 100 4.15 -14.40 24.59
N HIS A 101 5.47 -14.27 24.53
CA HIS A 101 6.34 -15.39 24.21
C HIS A 101 6.69 -16.15 25.50
N GLU A 102 6.32 -17.43 25.54
CA GLU A 102 6.53 -18.30 26.71
C GLU A 102 7.41 -19.51 26.41
N LEU A 103 8.11 -19.50 25.26
CA LEU A 103 8.93 -20.65 24.85
C LEU A 103 10.10 -20.84 25.83
N THR A 104 10.16 -22.04 26.40
CA THR A 104 10.94 -22.53 27.53
C THR A 104 10.58 -21.89 28.87
N ARG A 105 10.46 -20.60 28.95
CA ARG A 105 9.98 -19.76 30.08
C ARG A 105 9.40 -18.46 29.54
N PRO A 106 8.56 -17.74 30.32
CA PRO A 106 8.10 -16.41 29.91
C PRO A 106 9.28 -15.48 29.57
N ASN A 107 9.24 -14.89 28.37
CA ASN A 107 10.31 -14.02 27.88
C ASN A 107 10.19 -12.62 28.50
N THR A 108 10.37 -12.57 29.82
CA THR A 108 10.35 -11.35 30.63
C THR A 108 11.69 -11.13 31.32
N LEU A 109 12.00 -9.88 31.58
CA LEU A 109 13.17 -9.45 32.33
C LEU A 109 12.71 -8.39 33.32
N MET A 110 13.03 -8.56 34.62
CA MET A 110 12.84 -7.54 35.63
C MET A 110 14.16 -7.22 36.32
N ILE A 111 14.46 -5.93 36.45
CA ILE A 111 15.65 -5.42 37.12
C ILE A 111 15.20 -4.39 38.14
N ILE A 112 15.67 -4.56 39.40
CA ILE A 112 15.45 -3.63 40.50
C ILE A 112 16.78 -2.95 40.85
N TYR A 113 16.75 -1.62 40.92
CA TYR A 113 17.89 -0.80 41.30
C TYR A 113 17.79 -0.35 42.77
N PRO A 114 18.90 -0.01 43.41
CA PRO A 114 18.92 0.37 44.84
C PRO A 114 17.99 1.54 45.19
N ASN A 115 17.77 2.46 44.24
CA ASN A 115 16.89 3.61 44.45
C ASN A 115 15.39 3.28 44.27
N GLY A 116 15.03 1.99 44.15
CA GLY A 116 13.66 1.55 43.93
C GLY A 116 13.18 1.68 42.48
N LYS A 117 14.06 2.03 41.53
CA LYS A 117 13.73 2.01 40.12
C LYS A 117 13.58 0.58 39.62
N VAL A 118 12.44 0.28 39.01
CA VAL A 118 12.14 -1.03 38.41
C VAL A 118 12.12 -0.88 36.90
N VAL A 119 12.79 -1.78 36.21
CA VAL A 119 12.75 -1.92 34.75
C VAL A 119 12.16 -3.29 34.43
N TYR A 120 11.03 -3.29 33.75
CA TYR A 120 10.35 -4.49 33.30
C TYR A 120 10.31 -4.53 31.80
N SER A 121 10.73 -5.62 31.19
CA SER A 121 10.74 -5.83 29.74
C SER A 121 10.10 -7.16 29.41
N LEU A 122 9.18 -7.15 28.47
CA LEU A 122 8.49 -8.36 28.00
C LEU A 122 8.52 -8.42 26.48
N ARG A 123 8.62 -9.65 25.95
CA ARG A 123 8.52 -9.87 24.50
C ARG A 123 7.08 -10.10 24.12
N VAL A 124 6.59 -9.25 23.20
CA VAL A 124 5.21 -9.26 22.70
C VAL A 124 5.24 -9.33 21.19
N THR A 125 4.32 -10.10 20.62
CA THR A 125 3.96 -10.03 19.22
C THR A 125 2.49 -9.74 19.11
N GLY A 126 2.14 -8.70 18.34
CA GLY A 126 0.76 -8.25 18.17
C GLY A 126 0.43 -7.95 16.73
N LYS A 127 -0.85 -8.16 16.40
CA LYS A 127 -1.50 -7.71 15.17
C LYS A 127 -2.37 -6.51 15.52
N PHE A 128 -2.09 -5.38 14.88
CA PHE A 128 -2.72 -4.10 15.18
C PHE A 128 -3.54 -3.60 14.01
N THR A 129 -4.65 -2.93 14.28
CA THR A 129 -5.47 -2.28 13.26
C THR A 129 -4.79 -1.01 12.76
N CYS A 130 -4.76 -0.84 11.45
CA CYS A 130 -4.26 0.35 10.77
C CYS A 130 -5.15 0.68 9.58
N TYR A 131 -5.84 1.81 9.63
CA TYR A 131 -6.62 2.31 8.49
C TYR A 131 -5.66 2.82 7.42
N MET A 132 -5.57 2.09 6.31
CA MET A 132 -4.68 2.39 5.21
C MET A 132 -5.43 3.09 4.07
N ASP A 133 -4.91 4.23 3.62
CA ASP A 133 -5.39 4.91 2.42
C ASP A 133 -4.57 4.48 1.20
N LEU A 134 -5.21 3.78 0.28
CA LEU A 134 -4.59 3.26 -0.94
C LEU A 134 -4.92 4.11 -2.19
N THR A 135 -5.44 5.32 -2.05
CA THR A 135 -5.78 6.20 -3.18
C THR A 135 -4.57 6.48 -4.07
N LYS A 136 -3.40 6.67 -3.49
CA LYS A 136 -2.13 6.86 -4.19
C LYS A 136 -1.39 5.55 -4.51
N PHE A 137 -1.96 4.38 -4.22
CA PHE A 137 -1.28 3.09 -4.48
C PHE A 137 -0.76 2.99 -5.92
N PRO A 138 0.52 2.60 -6.16
CA PRO A 138 1.52 2.10 -5.21
C PRO A 138 2.50 3.16 -4.63
N PHE A 139 2.21 4.45 -4.74
CA PHE A 139 3.03 5.56 -4.23
C PHE A 139 2.53 6.05 -2.87
N ASP A 140 1.98 5.13 -2.07
CA ASP A 140 1.34 5.41 -0.79
C ASP A 140 2.33 5.32 0.37
N GLU A 141 2.10 6.19 1.36
CA GLU A 141 2.71 6.15 2.68
C GLU A 141 1.61 5.91 3.71
N GLN A 142 1.77 4.89 4.56
CA GLN A 142 0.79 4.51 5.56
C GLN A 142 1.26 4.90 6.96
N HIS A 143 0.39 5.54 7.72
CA HIS A 143 0.65 5.97 9.09
C HIS A 143 -0.13 5.12 10.07
N CYS A 144 0.53 4.12 10.65
CA CYS A 144 -0.09 3.13 11.51
C CYS A 144 0.11 3.45 12.99
N PRO A 145 -0.95 3.78 13.74
CA PRO A 145 -0.85 4.06 15.15
C PRO A 145 -0.77 2.77 15.99
N VAL A 146 0.05 2.79 17.03
CA VAL A 146 0.02 1.85 18.14
C VAL A 146 -0.28 2.64 19.40
N GLU A 147 -1.44 2.43 19.99
CA GLU A 147 -1.89 3.12 21.20
C GLU A 147 -1.90 2.17 22.39
N LEU A 148 -1.39 2.67 23.52
CA LEU A 148 -1.33 1.98 24.78
C LEU A 148 -2.02 2.82 25.85
N GLU A 149 -2.84 2.19 26.68
CA GLU A 149 -3.55 2.86 27.77
C GLU A 149 -3.59 2.03 29.04
N SER A 150 -3.86 2.67 30.19
CA SER A 150 -4.21 1.96 31.41
C SER A 150 -5.64 1.46 31.30
N TYR A 151 -5.85 0.18 31.62
CA TYR A 151 -7.18 -0.43 31.57
C TYR A 151 -7.99 -0.17 32.86
N GLY A 152 -7.38 -0.33 34.02
CA GLY A 152 -8.06 -0.30 35.32
C GLY A 152 -7.78 0.94 36.17
N PHE A 153 -6.70 1.69 35.91
CA PHE A 153 -6.29 2.82 36.76
C PHE A 153 -6.47 4.14 36.02
N THR A 154 -7.10 5.10 36.71
CA THR A 154 -7.23 6.46 36.20
C THR A 154 -5.90 7.22 36.22
N ASN A 155 -5.84 8.34 35.50
CA ASN A 155 -4.67 9.23 35.42
C ASN A 155 -4.24 9.81 36.79
N SER A 156 -5.11 9.78 37.80
CA SER A 156 -4.77 10.14 39.17
C SER A 156 -3.87 9.11 39.88
N ILE A 157 -3.87 7.87 39.39
CA ILE A 157 -3.10 6.75 40.01
C ILE A 157 -1.88 6.40 39.14
N ILE A 158 -2.04 6.32 37.82
CA ILE A 158 -0.96 5.98 36.90
C ILE A 158 -0.90 7.01 35.76
N SER A 159 0.31 7.42 35.37
CA SER A 159 0.58 8.27 34.24
C SER A 159 1.65 7.67 33.36
N PHE A 160 1.29 7.30 32.13
CA PHE A 160 2.23 6.79 31.12
C PHE A 160 2.91 7.92 30.36
N ARG A 161 4.19 7.74 30.06
CA ARG A 161 4.99 8.65 29.23
C ARG A 161 5.97 7.85 28.39
N TRP A 162 6.25 8.33 27.19
CA TRP A 162 7.29 7.73 26.38
C TRP A 162 8.68 8.01 26.96
N SER A 163 9.54 6.99 26.91
CA SER A 163 10.99 7.15 27.01
C SER A 163 11.53 7.93 25.79
N GLN A 164 12.73 8.44 25.88
CA GLN A 164 13.41 9.01 24.71
C GLN A 164 14.66 8.19 24.38
N PRO A 165 14.74 7.58 23.20
CA PRO A 165 13.67 7.51 22.16
C PRO A 165 12.51 6.60 22.54
N ALA A 166 11.30 6.91 22.06
CA ALA A 166 10.09 6.13 22.34
C ALA A 166 10.12 4.74 21.67
N VAL A 167 10.57 4.70 20.44
CA VAL A 167 10.70 3.49 19.62
C VAL A 167 12.15 3.36 19.16
N VAL A 168 12.67 2.16 19.25
CA VAL A 168 13.99 1.79 18.73
C VAL A 168 13.81 0.59 17.82
N TYR A 169 14.25 0.70 16.59
CA TYR A 169 14.32 -0.44 15.69
C TYR A 169 15.61 -1.22 15.95
N ARG A 170 15.54 -2.55 15.99
CA ARG A 170 16.73 -3.39 15.97
C ARG A 170 17.52 -3.12 14.70
N GLU A 171 18.84 -3.10 14.78
CA GLU A 171 19.70 -2.97 13.61
C GLU A 171 19.37 -4.02 12.54
N GLY A 172 19.21 -3.57 11.30
CA GLY A 172 18.89 -4.43 10.15
C GLY A 172 17.43 -4.84 10.02
N VAL A 173 16.50 -4.28 10.80
CA VAL A 173 15.06 -4.47 10.57
C VAL A 173 14.70 -3.87 9.21
N LYS A 174 14.19 -4.73 8.32
CA LYS A 174 13.71 -4.36 6.98
C LYS A 174 12.43 -5.10 6.68
N HIS A 175 11.55 -4.46 5.94
CA HIS A 175 10.38 -5.12 5.35
C HIS A 175 10.57 -5.23 3.84
N SER A 176 10.05 -6.30 3.22
CA SER A 176 10.24 -6.57 1.77
C SER A 176 9.58 -5.52 0.88
N GLN A 177 8.41 -5.03 1.27
CA GLN A 177 7.57 -4.15 0.46
C GLN A 177 7.53 -2.70 0.96
N PHE A 178 7.97 -2.45 2.21
CA PHE A 178 7.91 -1.13 2.83
C PHE A 178 9.27 -0.72 3.40
N GLU A 179 9.52 0.56 3.37
CA GLU A 179 10.57 1.22 4.13
C GLU A 179 9.94 1.75 5.43
N LEU A 180 10.65 1.56 6.55
CA LEU A 180 10.20 2.01 7.86
C LEU A 180 10.66 3.44 8.08
N GLY A 181 9.72 4.36 8.21
CA GLY A 181 9.99 5.76 8.51
C GLY A 181 10.28 6.02 9.99
N GLU A 182 10.56 7.27 10.33
CA GLU A 182 10.81 7.68 11.72
C GLU A 182 9.52 7.68 12.54
N PRO A 183 9.47 6.97 13.69
CA PRO A 183 8.29 6.90 14.54
C PRO A 183 7.98 8.26 15.19
N GLN A 184 6.70 8.62 15.23
CA GLN A 184 6.22 9.83 15.87
C GLN A 184 5.43 9.49 17.13
N SER A 185 5.97 9.84 18.30
CA SER A 185 5.33 9.58 19.58
C SER A 185 4.48 10.75 20.05
N TYR A 186 3.32 10.46 20.65
CA TYR A 186 2.38 11.44 21.15
C TYR A 186 1.70 10.94 22.46
N THR A 187 0.97 11.82 23.12
CA THR A 187 0.11 11.48 24.27
C THR A 187 -1.34 11.69 23.86
N CYS A 188 -2.22 10.77 24.25
CA CYS A 188 -3.61 10.73 23.81
C CYS A 188 -4.55 10.35 24.97
N ASP A 189 -4.37 10.97 26.16
CA ASP A 189 -5.18 10.67 27.35
C ASP A 189 -6.68 10.64 26.99
N GLN A 190 -7.41 9.62 27.47
CA GLN A 190 -8.80 9.37 27.11
C GLN A 190 -9.74 9.67 28.28
N ILE A 191 -10.89 10.26 27.93
CA ILE A 191 -11.95 10.57 28.88
C ILE A 191 -13.12 9.64 28.62
N TYR A 192 -13.37 8.73 29.55
CA TYR A 192 -14.53 7.83 29.54
C TYR A 192 -15.51 8.22 30.64
N SER A 193 -16.69 7.62 30.63
CA SER A 193 -17.69 7.82 31.69
C SER A 193 -17.21 7.37 33.08
N THR A 194 -16.22 6.48 33.12
CA THR A 194 -15.60 5.92 34.34
C THR A 194 -14.45 6.77 34.86
N GLY A 195 -13.95 7.74 34.10
CA GLY A 195 -12.83 8.62 34.49
C GLY A 195 -11.87 8.93 33.36
N ASN A 196 -10.77 9.61 33.71
CA ASN A 196 -9.70 9.95 32.77
C ASN A 196 -8.59 8.92 32.88
N TYR A 197 -8.18 8.37 31.76
CA TYR A 197 -7.15 7.34 31.67
C TYR A 197 -5.92 7.85 30.93
N SER A 198 -4.75 7.49 31.43
CA SER A 198 -3.50 7.85 30.76
C SER A 198 -3.29 6.97 29.55
N SER A 199 -3.10 7.60 28.39
CA SER A 199 -2.85 6.92 27.12
C SER A 199 -1.69 7.57 26.38
N ILE A 200 -0.89 6.74 25.72
CA ILE A 200 0.25 7.13 24.89
C ILE A 200 0.15 6.42 23.54
N GLY A 201 0.53 7.12 22.47
CA GLY A 201 0.50 6.57 21.14
C GLY A 201 1.82 6.79 20.40
N VAL A 202 2.07 5.95 19.44
CA VAL A 202 3.14 6.13 18.46
C VAL A 202 2.62 5.81 17.07
N THR A 203 2.88 6.68 16.11
CA THR A 203 2.60 6.44 14.69
C THR A 203 3.84 5.89 14.02
N LEU A 204 3.69 4.75 13.35
CA LEU A 204 4.74 4.10 12.57
C LEU A 204 4.49 4.38 11.09
N PRO A 205 5.35 5.16 10.40
CA PRO A 205 5.23 5.40 8.97
C PRO A 205 5.77 4.20 8.18
N PHE A 206 4.99 3.73 7.21
CA PHE A 206 5.36 2.66 6.28
C PHE A 206 5.30 3.20 4.86
N ILE A 207 6.46 3.46 4.25
CA ILE A 207 6.60 3.99 2.89
C ILE A 207 6.71 2.81 1.94
N ARG A 208 5.78 2.70 0.98
CA ARG A 208 5.77 1.56 0.04
C ARG A 208 6.88 1.67 -0.99
N ARG A 209 7.56 0.56 -1.25
CA ARG A 209 8.53 0.42 -2.34
C ARG A 209 7.81 0.12 -3.64
N TYR A 210 7.77 1.11 -4.52
CA TYR A 210 7.02 1.06 -5.78
C TYR A 210 7.79 0.46 -6.95
N GLU A 211 9.10 0.20 -6.83
CA GLU A 211 9.96 -0.26 -7.92
C GLU A 211 9.46 -1.58 -8.54
N PHE A 212 8.97 -2.48 -7.70
CA PHE A 212 8.39 -3.74 -8.15
C PHE A 212 7.19 -3.53 -9.09
N TYR A 213 6.30 -2.59 -8.73
CA TYR A 213 5.12 -2.27 -9.53
C TYR A 213 5.48 -1.60 -10.85
N LEU A 214 6.53 -0.75 -10.87
CA LEU A 214 7.02 -0.13 -12.09
C LEU A 214 7.44 -1.17 -13.13
N ILE A 215 8.15 -2.22 -12.69
CA ILE A 215 8.65 -3.28 -13.58
C ILE A 215 7.54 -4.25 -13.97
N GLN A 216 6.65 -4.62 -13.05
CA GLN A 216 5.66 -5.68 -13.28
C GLN A 216 4.37 -5.19 -13.95
N ILE A 217 3.98 -3.93 -13.76
CA ILE A 217 2.69 -3.42 -14.24
C ILE A 217 2.88 -2.27 -15.22
N TYR A 218 3.62 -1.22 -14.85
CA TYR A 218 3.74 -0.02 -15.67
C TYR A 218 4.56 -0.28 -16.95
N ALA A 219 5.71 -0.91 -16.86
CA ALA A 219 6.55 -1.18 -18.02
C ALA A 219 5.87 -2.10 -19.06
N PRO A 220 5.24 -3.24 -18.68
CA PRO A 220 4.51 -4.06 -19.65
C PRO A 220 3.34 -3.32 -20.29
N SER A 221 2.57 -2.51 -19.54
CA SER A 221 1.45 -1.76 -20.10
C SER A 221 1.91 -0.73 -21.14
N VAL A 222 3.03 -0.03 -20.88
CA VAL A 222 3.64 0.89 -21.87
C VAL A 222 4.04 0.15 -23.15
N LEU A 223 4.70 -1.02 -23.01
CA LEU A 223 5.09 -1.83 -24.17
C LEU A 223 3.89 -2.32 -24.99
N ILE A 224 2.80 -2.73 -24.33
CA ILE A 224 1.57 -3.17 -25.00
C ILE A 224 0.93 -2.00 -25.76
N ILE A 225 0.90 -0.80 -25.18
CA ILE A 225 0.40 0.41 -25.85
C ILE A 225 1.25 0.73 -27.09
N MET A 226 2.57 0.72 -26.97
CA MET A 226 3.47 0.94 -28.11
C MET A 226 3.26 -0.12 -29.20
N LEU A 227 3.05 -1.39 -28.80
CA LEU A 227 2.75 -2.46 -29.74
C LEU A 227 1.42 -2.24 -30.47
N SER A 228 0.39 -1.70 -29.79
CA SER A 228 -0.89 -1.37 -30.44
C SER A 228 -0.74 -0.33 -31.56
N TRP A 229 0.20 0.63 -31.37
CA TRP A 229 0.47 1.64 -32.42
C TRP A 229 1.14 1.09 -33.67
N VAL A 230 1.81 -0.07 -33.62
CA VAL A 230 2.39 -0.73 -34.78
C VAL A 230 1.31 -1.04 -35.83
N SER A 231 0.05 -1.24 -35.37
CA SER A 231 -1.08 -1.43 -36.30
C SER A 231 -1.23 -0.29 -37.32
N PHE A 232 -0.94 0.96 -36.95
CA PHE A 232 -1.03 2.12 -37.83
C PHE A 232 0.07 2.15 -38.92
N TRP A 233 1.15 1.38 -38.77
CA TRP A 233 2.24 1.28 -39.74
C TRP A 233 2.08 0.09 -40.70
N LEU A 234 1.22 -0.87 -40.35
CA LEU A 234 0.92 -2.01 -41.23
C LEU A 234 0.11 -1.57 -42.43
N ASN A 235 0.29 -2.26 -43.57
CA ASN A 235 -0.47 -1.97 -44.77
C ASN A 235 -1.98 -2.15 -44.50
N VAL A 236 -2.80 -1.25 -45.06
CA VAL A 236 -4.26 -1.25 -44.90
C VAL A 236 -4.90 -2.56 -45.42
N ASP A 237 -4.29 -3.17 -46.45
CA ASP A 237 -4.75 -4.43 -47.03
C ASP A 237 -4.46 -5.67 -46.15
N ALA A 238 -3.59 -5.55 -45.14
CA ALA A 238 -3.24 -6.66 -44.24
C ALA A 238 -4.25 -6.82 -43.10
N ILE A 239 -5.54 -6.94 -43.46
CA ILE A 239 -6.68 -6.99 -42.52
C ILE A 239 -6.51 -8.04 -41.40
N PRO A 240 -6.17 -9.33 -41.68
CA PRO A 240 -6.06 -10.34 -40.65
C PRO A 240 -4.96 -10.00 -39.61
N ALA A 241 -3.82 -9.44 -40.05
CA ALA A 241 -2.71 -9.11 -39.18
C ALA A 241 -3.07 -7.97 -38.22
N ARG A 242 -3.75 -6.93 -38.70
CA ARG A 242 -4.19 -5.81 -37.87
C ARG A 242 -5.26 -6.22 -36.85
N ILE A 243 -6.24 -7.07 -37.24
CA ILE A 243 -7.28 -7.59 -36.32
C ILE A 243 -6.62 -8.43 -35.20
N SER A 244 -5.75 -9.35 -35.58
CA SER A 244 -5.09 -10.22 -34.63
C SER A 244 -4.27 -9.42 -33.63
N LEU A 245 -3.51 -8.42 -34.07
CA LEU A 245 -2.73 -7.54 -33.23
C LEU A 245 -3.63 -6.75 -32.26
N GLY A 246 -4.72 -6.17 -32.75
CA GLY A 246 -5.67 -5.41 -31.97
C GLY A 246 -6.33 -6.24 -30.86
N ILE A 247 -6.85 -7.42 -31.18
CA ILE A 247 -7.48 -8.32 -30.22
C ILE A 247 -6.45 -8.78 -29.18
N LEU A 248 -5.25 -9.16 -29.64
CA LEU A 248 -4.19 -9.61 -28.74
C LEU A 248 -3.79 -8.50 -27.74
N THR A 249 -3.61 -7.27 -28.19
CA THR A 249 -3.23 -6.14 -27.33
C THR A 249 -4.33 -5.80 -26.32
N VAL A 250 -5.62 -5.81 -26.72
CA VAL A 250 -6.75 -5.60 -25.78
C VAL A 250 -6.79 -6.72 -24.73
N LEU A 251 -6.65 -7.98 -25.15
CA LEU A 251 -6.65 -9.11 -24.22
C LEU A 251 -5.48 -9.01 -23.23
N THR A 252 -4.29 -8.69 -23.74
CA THR A 252 -3.09 -8.62 -22.90
C THR A 252 -3.17 -7.45 -21.92
N ILE A 253 -3.64 -6.27 -22.29
CA ILE A 253 -3.79 -5.15 -21.38
C ILE A 253 -4.87 -5.43 -20.31
N SER A 254 -5.96 -6.12 -20.69
CA SER A 254 -7.00 -6.55 -19.78
C SER A 254 -6.49 -7.55 -18.75
N THR A 255 -5.68 -8.54 -19.15
CA THR A 255 -5.06 -9.50 -18.22
C THR A 255 -4.04 -8.84 -17.31
N ASN A 256 -3.25 -7.88 -17.82
CA ASN A 256 -2.33 -7.10 -16.99
C ASN A 256 -3.08 -6.26 -15.93
N GLY A 257 -4.22 -5.66 -16.28
CA GLY A 257 -5.10 -4.97 -15.34
C GLY A 257 -5.64 -5.88 -14.24
N ASN A 258 -6.08 -7.10 -14.57
CA ASN A 258 -6.54 -8.08 -13.60
C ASN A 258 -5.42 -8.52 -12.63
N MET A 259 -4.20 -8.65 -13.11
CA MET A 259 -3.03 -8.95 -12.27
C MET A 259 -2.75 -7.80 -11.30
N SER A 260 -2.90 -6.54 -11.73
CA SER A 260 -2.80 -5.37 -10.86
C SER A 260 -3.83 -5.39 -9.73
N VAL A 261 -5.07 -5.78 -10.01
CA VAL A 261 -6.15 -5.89 -9.01
C VAL A 261 -5.85 -7.00 -8.00
N SER A 262 -5.29 -8.14 -8.44
CA SER A 262 -4.95 -9.25 -7.53
C SER A 262 -3.77 -8.94 -6.62
N MET A 263 -2.79 -8.15 -7.10
CA MET A 263 -1.64 -7.71 -6.28
C MET A 263 -2.00 -6.60 -5.29
N ALA A 264 -2.96 -5.77 -5.64
CA ALA A 264 -3.34 -4.57 -4.91
C ALA A 264 -4.75 -4.71 -4.33
N GLN A 265 -5.02 -5.66 -3.53
CA GLN A 265 -6.25 -5.92 -2.74
C GLN A 265 -7.54 -5.16 -3.16
N ARG A 266 -8.70 -5.73 -2.93
CA ARG A 266 -10.00 -5.16 -3.34
C ARG A 266 -10.41 -4.05 -2.38
N VAL A 267 -10.46 -2.83 -2.87
CA VAL A 267 -11.03 -1.67 -2.16
C VAL A 267 -12.18 -1.07 -2.96
N SER A 268 -13.09 -0.36 -2.31
CA SER A 268 -14.28 0.22 -2.94
C SER A 268 -14.05 1.59 -3.59
N TYR A 269 -12.85 2.12 -3.55
CA TYR A 269 -12.50 3.41 -4.13
C TYR A 269 -11.43 3.28 -5.21
N ILE A 270 -11.32 4.31 -6.06
CA ILE A 270 -10.40 4.32 -7.21
C ILE A 270 -8.98 4.62 -6.74
N ARG A 271 -8.02 3.79 -7.15
CA ARG A 271 -6.59 3.96 -6.86
C ARG A 271 -5.85 4.52 -8.08
N ALA A 272 -4.66 5.05 -7.86
CA ALA A 272 -3.81 5.55 -8.94
C ALA A 272 -3.56 4.48 -10.02
N ILE A 273 -3.28 3.24 -9.63
CA ILE A 273 -3.06 2.13 -10.55
C ILE A 273 -4.30 1.79 -11.39
N ASP A 274 -5.50 1.98 -10.85
CA ASP A 274 -6.75 1.70 -11.56
C ASP A 274 -6.98 2.76 -12.65
N ILE A 275 -6.64 4.02 -12.39
CA ILE A 275 -6.67 5.10 -13.38
C ILE A 275 -5.69 4.81 -14.51
N TRP A 276 -4.45 4.39 -14.16
CA TRP A 276 -3.44 4.00 -15.15
C TRP A 276 -3.96 2.90 -16.07
N ASN A 277 -4.42 1.78 -15.50
CA ASN A 277 -4.92 0.63 -16.27
C ASN A 277 -6.13 0.99 -17.14
N SER A 278 -7.05 1.81 -16.61
CA SER A 278 -8.24 2.24 -17.34
C SER A 278 -7.89 3.09 -18.56
N VAL A 279 -6.98 4.06 -18.41
CA VAL A 279 -6.54 4.90 -19.52
C VAL A 279 -5.76 4.08 -20.56
N CYS A 280 -4.89 3.17 -20.12
CA CYS A 280 -4.18 2.26 -21.01
C CYS A 280 -5.15 1.39 -21.82
N LEU A 281 -6.16 0.83 -21.18
CA LEU A 281 -7.20 0.02 -21.85
C LEU A 281 -7.99 0.84 -22.87
N ILE A 282 -8.41 2.06 -22.49
CA ILE A 282 -9.15 2.97 -23.40
C ILE A 282 -8.30 3.30 -24.63
N LEU A 283 -7.02 3.62 -24.46
CA LEU A 283 -6.14 3.96 -25.59
C LEU A 283 -5.96 2.78 -26.56
N VAL A 284 -5.76 1.57 -26.04
CA VAL A 284 -5.65 0.36 -26.87
C VAL A 284 -6.98 0.07 -27.57
N PHE A 285 -8.11 0.21 -26.85
CA PHE A 285 -9.43 0.03 -27.44
C PHE A 285 -9.73 1.06 -28.55
N CYS A 286 -9.40 2.33 -28.32
CA CYS A 286 -9.55 3.37 -29.37
C CYS A 286 -8.71 3.07 -30.62
N ALA A 287 -7.52 2.49 -30.48
CA ALA A 287 -6.69 2.07 -31.60
C ALA A 287 -7.37 0.95 -32.40
N VAL A 288 -8.08 0.03 -31.74
CA VAL A 288 -8.85 -1.03 -32.43
C VAL A 288 -10.07 -0.45 -33.15
N VAL A 289 -10.78 0.50 -32.55
CA VAL A 289 -11.94 1.17 -33.15
C VAL A 289 -11.51 1.98 -34.38
N GLU A 290 -10.41 2.73 -34.29
CA GLU A 290 -9.86 3.45 -35.45
C GLU A 290 -9.56 2.51 -36.61
N TYR A 291 -8.88 1.42 -36.30
CA TYR A 291 -8.59 0.41 -37.30
C TYR A 291 -9.87 -0.19 -37.91
N ALA A 292 -10.90 -0.51 -37.12
CA ALA A 292 -12.17 -1.02 -37.61
C ALA A 292 -12.83 -0.03 -38.61
N TYR A 293 -12.79 1.26 -38.27
CA TYR A 293 -13.27 2.33 -39.14
C TYR A 293 -12.54 2.35 -40.49
N VAL A 294 -11.20 2.33 -40.48
CA VAL A 294 -10.36 2.29 -41.67
C VAL A 294 -10.67 1.06 -42.52
N CYS A 295 -10.81 -0.11 -41.91
CA CYS A 295 -11.16 -1.35 -42.62
C CYS A 295 -12.52 -1.31 -43.30
N VAL A 296 -13.54 -0.79 -42.60
CA VAL A 296 -14.90 -0.68 -43.18
C VAL A 296 -14.89 0.28 -44.36
N SER A 297 -14.25 1.45 -44.23
CA SER A 297 -14.13 2.43 -45.30
C SER A 297 -13.48 1.82 -46.57
N VAL A 298 -12.38 1.08 -46.39
CA VAL A 298 -11.70 0.42 -47.51
C VAL A 298 -12.54 -0.71 -48.13
N ARG A 299 -13.24 -1.52 -47.34
CA ARG A 299 -14.11 -2.61 -47.85
C ARG A 299 -15.32 -2.11 -48.64
N VAL A 300 -15.97 -1.08 -48.12
CA VAL A 300 -17.10 -0.46 -48.82
C VAL A 300 -16.65 0.04 -50.19
N HIS A 301 -15.47 0.64 -50.23
CA HIS A 301 -14.86 1.12 -51.44
C HIS A 301 -14.53 -0.01 -52.43
N GLN A 302 -13.92 -1.10 -52.01
CA GLN A 302 -13.61 -2.26 -52.86
C GLN A 302 -14.88 -2.92 -53.43
N ARG A 303 -15.97 -3.01 -52.66
CA ARG A 303 -17.26 -3.54 -53.11
C ARG A 303 -17.87 -2.66 -54.20
N ARG A 304 -17.95 -1.34 -53.99
CA ARG A 304 -18.43 -0.41 -55.02
C ARG A 304 -17.65 -0.54 -56.29
N LYS A 305 -16.34 -0.68 -56.24
CA LYS A 305 -15.48 -0.86 -57.40
C LYS A 305 -15.76 -2.17 -58.17
N SER A 306 -16.04 -3.27 -57.41
CA SER A 306 -16.40 -4.54 -58.06
C SER A 306 -17.79 -4.50 -58.73
N ASP A 307 -18.74 -3.81 -58.07
CA ASP A 307 -20.13 -3.67 -58.64
C ASP A 307 -20.14 -2.81 -59.88
N ILE A 308 -19.36 -1.72 -59.96
CA ILE A 308 -19.17 -0.88 -61.07
C ILE A 308 -18.51 -1.64 -62.23
N SER A 309 -17.46 -2.43 -61.93
CA SER A 309 -16.77 -3.24 -62.97
C SER A 309 -17.67 -4.31 -63.57
N SER A 310 -18.60 -4.91 -62.82
CA SER A 310 -19.56 -5.90 -63.34
C SER A 310 -20.66 -5.27 -64.15
N SER A 311 -21.17 -4.10 -63.78
CA SER A 311 -22.16 -3.36 -64.63
C SER A 311 -21.54 -2.81 -65.87
N ASP A 312 -20.27 -2.40 -65.87
CA ASP A 312 -19.56 -1.94 -67.09
C ASP A 312 -19.39 -3.05 -68.14
N ILE A 313 -19.21 -4.31 -67.69
CA ILE A 313 -19.10 -5.46 -68.59
C ILE A 313 -20.46 -5.77 -69.26
N GLU A 314 -21.58 -5.64 -68.53
CA GLU A 314 -22.92 -5.84 -69.08
C GLU A 314 -23.33 -4.73 -70.05
N ILE A 315 -23.02 -3.46 -69.79
CA ILE A 315 -23.37 -2.30 -70.65
C ILE A 315 -22.48 -2.20 -71.88
N CYS A 316 -21.21 -2.62 -71.82
CA CYS A 316 -20.31 -2.61 -72.99
C CYS A 316 -20.75 -3.55 -74.10
N ASN A 317 -21.61 -4.55 -73.80
CA ASN A 317 -22.18 -5.47 -74.74
C ASN A 317 -23.46 -4.92 -75.44
N GLN A 318 -24.05 -3.81 -74.99
CA GLN A 318 -25.34 -3.35 -75.50
C GLN A 318 -25.39 -2.04 -76.31
N HIS A 319 -24.46 -1.04 -76.12
CA HIS A 319 -24.59 0.22 -76.90
C HIS A 319 -23.27 0.99 -77.16
N LYS A 320 -23.06 1.34 -78.44
CA LYS A 320 -21.91 2.10 -78.92
C LYS A 320 -22.07 3.65 -78.88
N GLU A 321 -23.24 4.20 -78.57
CA GLU A 321 -23.51 5.65 -78.65
C GLU A 321 -23.51 6.48 -77.42
N MET A 322 -23.45 5.88 -76.18
CA MET A 322 -23.53 6.59 -74.93
C MET A 322 -22.15 6.82 -74.26
N LYS A 323 -21.10 6.97 -75.08
CA LYS A 323 -19.70 7.07 -74.50
C LYS A 323 -19.35 8.39 -73.79
N HIS A 324 -20.03 9.49 -74.10
CA HIS A 324 -19.61 10.81 -73.61
C HIS A 324 -20.18 11.16 -72.24
N GLU A 325 -21.43 10.78 -71.91
CA GLU A 325 -22.01 10.95 -70.56
C GLU A 325 -21.37 9.98 -69.51
N LEU A 326 -21.16 8.73 -69.92
CA LEU A 326 -20.47 7.74 -69.08
C LEU A 326 -19.03 8.14 -68.75
N GLN A 327 -18.31 8.89 -69.56
CA GLN A 327 -16.95 9.36 -69.26
C GLN A 327 -16.95 10.45 -68.20
N SER A 328 -17.93 11.34 -68.12
CA SER A 328 -18.03 12.39 -67.11
C SER A 328 -18.44 11.83 -65.73
N GLU A 329 -19.38 10.88 -65.71
CA GLU A 329 -19.76 10.15 -64.48
C GLU A 329 -18.60 9.33 -63.96
N LYS A 330 -17.87 8.58 -64.74
CA LYS A 330 -16.67 7.83 -64.37
C LYS A 330 -15.55 8.70 -63.91
N GLN A 331 -15.42 9.92 -64.31
CA GLN A 331 -14.42 10.87 -63.89
C GLN A 331 -14.76 11.46 -62.50
N SER A 332 -16.05 11.70 -62.25
CA SER A 332 -16.57 12.12 -60.96
C SER A 332 -16.42 11.00 -59.91
N GLU A 333 -16.78 9.76 -60.22
CA GLU A 333 -16.65 8.60 -59.36
C GLU A 333 -15.19 8.27 -59.03
N ARG A 334 -14.27 8.35 -60.00
CA ARG A 334 -12.82 8.19 -59.75
C ARG A 334 -12.26 9.25 -58.82
N SER A 335 -12.80 10.46 -58.84
CA SER A 335 -12.41 11.54 -57.93
C SER A 335 -12.89 11.29 -56.51
N TYR A 336 -14.12 10.77 -56.32
CA TYR A 336 -14.63 10.35 -55.03
C TYR A 336 -13.86 9.15 -54.49
N ASP A 337 -13.52 8.19 -55.27
CA ASP A 337 -12.75 6.99 -54.96
C ASP A 337 -11.35 7.33 -54.47
N GLN A 338 -10.68 8.25 -55.15
CA GLN A 338 -9.38 8.75 -54.66
C GLN A 338 -9.50 9.50 -53.35
N LEU A 339 -10.59 10.22 -53.10
CA LEU A 339 -10.81 10.99 -51.91
C LEU A 339 -10.99 10.08 -50.68
N GLU A 340 -11.76 8.98 -50.74
CA GLU A 340 -12.00 8.05 -49.63
C GLU A 340 -10.76 7.24 -49.26
N THR A 341 -10.00 6.75 -50.23
CA THR A 341 -8.72 6.05 -49.97
C THR A 341 -7.65 7.00 -49.39
N VAL A 342 -7.66 8.26 -49.82
CA VAL A 342 -6.81 9.32 -49.24
C VAL A 342 -7.25 9.61 -47.79
N THR A 343 -8.57 9.62 -47.53
CA THR A 343 -9.11 9.84 -46.16
C THR A 343 -8.70 8.73 -45.22
N ALA A 344 -8.84 7.46 -45.59
CA ALA A 344 -8.43 6.32 -44.78
C ALA A 344 -6.91 6.36 -44.43
N ARG A 345 -6.06 6.64 -45.41
CA ARG A 345 -4.62 6.82 -45.22
C ARG A 345 -4.27 8.07 -44.39
N THR A 346 -5.11 9.10 -44.47
CA THR A 346 -4.93 10.33 -43.68
C THR A 346 -5.28 10.09 -42.23
N VAL A 347 -6.32 9.30 -41.91
CA VAL A 347 -6.68 8.89 -40.58
C VAL A 347 -5.52 8.13 -39.92
N ASP A 348 -4.98 7.09 -40.60
CA ASP A 348 -3.79 6.36 -40.12
C ASP A 348 -2.60 7.32 -39.84
N LYS A 349 -2.35 8.30 -40.72
CA LYS A 349 -1.25 9.28 -40.55
C LYS A 349 -1.47 10.19 -39.34
N ILE A 350 -2.69 10.64 -39.12
CA ILE A 350 -3.05 11.46 -37.95
C ILE A 350 -2.89 10.61 -36.65
N SER A 351 -3.41 9.39 -36.69
CA SER A 351 -3.37 8.48 -35.52
C SER A 351 -1.93 8.14 -35.08
N ARG A 352 -0.99 8.02 -36.02
CA ARG A 352 0.46 7.83 -35.73
C ARG A 352 1.06 8.90 -34.85
N VAL A 353 0.54 10.12 -34.87
CA VAL A 353 1.02 11.25 -34.06
C VAL A 353 0.11 11.49 -32.86
N LEU A 354 -1.21 11.42 -33.07
CA LEU A 354 -2.21 11.73 -32.05
C LEU A 354 -2.11 10.81 -30.84
N PHE A 355 -2.07 9.48 -31.04
CA PHE A 355 -2.03 8.51 -29.95
C PHE A 355 -0.78 8.64 -29.07
N PRO A 356 0.44 8.72 -29.64
CA PRO A 356 1.63 8.98 -28.83
C PRO A 356 1.58 10.32 -28.07
N CYS A 357 1.07 11.40 -28.71
CA CYS A 357 0.95 12.70 -28.05
C CYS A 357 -0.02 12.66 -26.87
N VAL A 358 -1.20 12.04 -27.03
CA VAL A 358 -2.19 11.90 -25.96
C VAL A 358 -1.62 11.07 -24.82
N PHE A 359 -0.95 9.96 -25.12
CA PHE A 359 -0.30 9.14 -24.10
C PHE A 359 0.84 9.87 -23.38
N PHE A 360 1.63 10.64 -24.08
CA PHE A 360 2.69 11.46 -23.49
C PHE A 360 2.13 12.51 -22.53
N ILE A 361 1.10 13.25 -22.94
CA ILE A 361 0.41 14.23 -22.11
C ILE A 361 -0.16 13.55 -20.85
N PHE A 362 -0.82 12.40 -21.02
CA PHE A 362 -1.32 11.62 -19.89
C PHE A 362 -0.19 11.23 -18.94
N ASN A 363 0.95 10.74 -19.44
CA ASN A 363 2.10 10.40 -18.59
C ASN A 363 2.60 11.61 -17.81
N CYS A 364 2.77 12.77 -18.46
CA CYS A 364 3.22 13.97 -17.76
C CYS A 364 2.27 14.35 -16.62
N VAL A 365 0.96 14.35 -16.86
CA VAL A 365 -0.04 14.69 -15.84
C VAL A 365 -0.07 13.65 -14.72
N TYR A 366 -0.06 12.36 -15.09
CA TYR A 366 -0.14 11.26 -14.14
C TYR A 366 1.06 11.25 -13.18
N TRP A 367 2.28 11.28 -13.71
CA TRP A 367 3.49 11.25 -12.90
C TRP A 367 3.70 12.51 -12.07
N LEU A 368 3.37 13.69 -12.61
CA LEU A 368 3.39 14.93 -11.83
C LEU A 368 2.41 14.90 -10.65
N TYR A 369 1.22 14.32 -10.82
CA TYR A 369 0.20 14.28 -9.77
C TYR A 369 0.49 13.24 -8.68
N TYR A 370 1.07 12.08 -9.02
CA TYR A 370 1.25 10.98 -8.07
C TYR A 370 2.66 10.89 -7.47
N MET A 371 3.67 11.54 -8.07
CA MET A 371 5.03 11.59 -7.51
C MET A 371 5.30 12.86 -6.68
N THR A 372 4.43 13.86 -6.76
CA THR A 372 4.44 15.02 -5.86
C THR A 372 3.50 14.81 -4.68
#